data_1ac93d304afb1be45f73eb2bba7f3a90
#
_entry.id   1ac93d304afb1be45f73eb2bba7f3a90
#
_cell.length_a   1.000
_cell.length_b   1.000
_cell.length_c   1.000
_cell.angle_alpha   90.00
_cell.angle_beta   90.00
_cell.angle_gamma   90.00
#
_symmetry.space_group_name_H-M   'P 1'
#
loop_
_entity.id
_entity.type
_entity.pdbx_description
1 polymer ?
#
loop_
_entity_poly.entity_id
_entity_poly.type
_entity_poly.pdbx_seq_one_letter_code
_entity_poly.pdbx_strand_id
1 'polypeptide(L)'
;MPQLVLKRRDFLGLTATGAAALLWKPSRGRALGGKLPEIGEQAPDFDLPGTLGGGPSKDWSLDDWSGRWLVLYFYPRDFTSGCTIEAHGFQESLKDFNANQCDIAAVSADSVDDHESFCSSEGLDFTLLSDPEGKVSRQYGSWMAPYSLRHTFLIDSQGVLRARWTGVRPVGHAQDVLNTLMSEQSNSIA
;
A
#
# COMPACT_ATOMS: atom_id res chain seq x y z
N MET A 1 76.10 39.99 -24.62
CA MET A 1 75.05 39.38 -23.80
C MET A 1 73.83 39.22 -24.69
N PRO A 2 73.51 38.01 -25.20
CA PRO A 2 72.29 37.79 -25.98
C PRO A 2 71.16 37.30 -25.07
N GLN A 3 70.00 37.91 -25.27
CA GLN A 3 68.77 37.53 -24.59
C GLN A 3 68.18 36.30 -25.26
N LEU A 4 67.85 35.30 -24.44
CA LEU A 4 67.19 34.08 -24.87
C LEU A 4 65.67 34.33 -24.94
N VAL A 5 65.13 34.34 -26.14
CA VAL A 5 63.67 34.39 -26.38
C VAL A 5 63.14 32.99 -26.32
N LEU A 6 62.39 32.63 -25.26
CA LEU A 6 61.65 31.37 -25.18
C LEU A 6 60.37 31.47 -25.99
N LYS A 7 60.28 30.65 -27.04
CA LYS A 7 59.08 30.45 -27.88
C LYS A 7 58.06 29.62 -27.09
N ARG A 8 56.86 30.20 -26.96
CA ARG A 8 55.63 29.52 -26.59
C ARG A 8 55.17 28.65 -27.75
N ARG A 9 55.35 27.34 -27.69
CA ARG A 9 54.62 26.38 -28.55
C ARG A 9 54.76 25.01 -27.91
N ASP A 10 53.57 24.30 -27.90
CA ASP A 10 53.38 22.86 -27.74
C ASP A 10 53.27 22.33 -26.30
N PHE A 11 52.05 22.50 -25.76
CA PHE A 11 51.48 21.54 -24.81
C PHE A 11 50.01 21.29 -25.19
N LEU A 12 49.84 20.47 -26.21
CA LEU A 12 48.58 19.74 -26.45
C LEU A 12 48.66 18.43 -25.67
N GLY A 13 48.39 18.49 -24.37
CA GLY A 13 48.17 17.33 -23.51
C GLY A 13 46.69 16.93 -23.57
N LEU A 14 46.39 15.89 -24.32
CA LEU A 14 45.10 15.26 -24.43
C LEU A 14 44.81 14.51 -23.10
N THR A 15 44.13 15.15 -22.15
CA THR A 15 43.57 14.46 -20.95
C THR A 15 42.18 13.97 -21.30
N ALA A 16 42.10 12.71 -21.75
CA ALA A 16 40.84 11.97 -21.79
C ALA A 16 40.42 11.66 -20.35
N THR A 17 39.67 12.56 -19.71
CA THR A 17 38.96 12.29 -18.46
C THR A 17 37.71 11.46 -18.80
N GLY A 18 37.86 10.14 -18.72
CA GLY A 18 36.75 9.21 -18.74
C GLY A 18 35.86 9.48 -17.51
N ALA A 19 34.74 10.17 -17.73
CA ALA A 19 33.68 10.27 -16.75
C ALA A 19 33.03 8.88 -16.61
N ALA A 20 33.52 8.09 -15.67
CA ALA A 20 32.80 6.91 -15.20
C ALA A 20 31.55 7.42 -14.48
N ALA A 21 30.44 7.52 -15.21
CA ALA A 21 29.12 7.70 -14.64
C ALA A 21 28.82 6.45 -13.79
N LEU A 22 29.14 6.51 -12.52
CA LEU A 22 28.65 5.57 -11.51
C LEU A 22 27.13 5.64 -11.58
N LEU A 23 26.51 4.66 -12.25
CA LEU A 23 25.08 4.42 -12.17
C LEU A 23 24.73 4.07 -10.72
N TRP A 24 24.49 5.09 -9.92
CA TRP A 24 23.89 4.94 -8.61
C TRP A 24 22.48 4.42 -8.83
N LYS A 25 22.31 3.12 -8.82
CA LYS A 25 21.00 2.52 -8.61
C LYS A 25 20.60 2.85 -7.17
N PRO A 26 19.53 3.63 -6.95
CA PRO A 26 19.03 3.83 -5.60
C PRO A 26 18.76 2.45 -5.01
N SER A 27 19.39 2.15 -3.88
CA SER A 27 19.09 0.94 -3.11
C SER A 27 17.61 1.03 -2.74
N ARG A 28 16.78 0.13 -3.27
CA ARG A 28 15.40 -0.03 -2.85
C ARG A 28 15.41 -0.28 -1.35
N GLY A 29 15.07 0.72 -0.57
CA GLY A 29 14.93 0.57 0.87
C GLY A 29 13.99 -0.60 1.12
N ARG A 30 14.46 -1.62 1.85
CA ARG A 30 13.56 -2.67 2.34
C ARG A 30 12.68 -2.00 3.38
N ALA A 31 11.41 -1.78 3.05
CA ALA A 31 10.43 -1.40 4.05
C ALA A 31 10.36 -2.50 5.11
N LEU A 32 10.17 -2.10 6.38
CA LEU A 32 9.77 -3.04 7.42
C LEU A 32 8.54 -3.80 6.90
N GLY A 33 8.55 -5.12 6.99
CA GLY A 33 7.42 -5.96 6.51
C GLY A 33 7.66 -6.72 5.21
N GLY A 34 8.72 -6.44 4.45
CA GLY A 34 9.05 -7.14 3.21
C GLY A 34 9.07 -6.25 1.98
N LYS A 35 8.92 -6.86 0.80
CA LYS A 35 8.87 -6.14 -0.47
C LYS A 35 7.43 -5.63 -0.70
N LEU A 36 7.28 -4.33 -0.86
CA LEU A 36 6.01 -3.71 -1.22
C LEU A 36 5.69 -3.95 -2.71
N PRO A 37 4.42 -4.20 -3.08
CA PRO A 37 3.98 -4.21 -4.46
C PRO A 37 4.26 -2.86 -5.15
N GLU A 38 4.56 -2.88 -6.44
CA GLU A 38 4.87 -1.67 -7.20
C GLU A 38 3.57 -1.00 -7.69
N ILE A 39 3.50 0.33 -7.61
CA ILE A 39 2.38 1.11 -8.15
C ILE A 39 2.39 0.98 -9.69
N GLY A 40 1.22 0.76 -10.27
CA GLY A 40 1.02 0.55 -11.71
C GLY A 40 1.11 -0.92 -12.15
N GLU A 41 1.45 -1.85 -11.25
CA GLU A 41 1.44 -3.29 -11.50
C GLU A 41 0.17 -3.94 -10.91
N GLN A 42 -0.12 -5.17 -11.33
CA GLN A 42 -1.19 -5.98 -10.73
C GLN A 42 -0.93 -6.17 -9.24
N ALA A 43 -1.95 -5.95 -8.43
CA ALA A 43 -1.89 -6.23 -7.01
C ALA A 43 -1.68 -7.75 -6.79
N PRO A 44 -0.91 -8.17 -5.77
CA PRO A 44 -0.78 -9.58 -5.44
C PRO A 44 -2.15 -10.19 -5.15
N ASP A 45 -2.43 -11.31 -5.81
CA ASP A 45 -3.65 -12.07 -5.57
C ASP A 45 -3.66 -12.71 -4.19
N PHE A 46 -4.86 -12.94 -3.66
CA PHE A 46 -5.05 -13.57 -2.35
C PHE A 46 -6.35 -14.38 -2.32
N ASP A 47 -6.40 -15.28 -1.36
CA ASP A 47 -7.58 -16.07 -0.99
C ASP A 47 -7.54 -16.21 0.54
N LEU A 48 -8.49 -15.57 1.22
CA LEU A 48 -8.55 -15.48 2.69
C LEU A 48 -9.97 -15.69 3.20
N PRO A 49 -10.15 -16.43 4.30
CA PRO A 49 -11.43 -16.47 4.99
C PRO A 49 -11.72 -15.12 5.64
N GLY A 50 -12.98 -14.74 5.69
CA GLY A 50 -13.39 -13.47 6.30
C GLY A 50 -14.89 -13.31 6.44
N THR A 51 -15.29 -12.18 7.00
CA THR A 51 -16.68 -11.79 7.24
C THR A 51 -16.99 -10.43 6.65
N LEU A 52 -18.20 -10.20 6.21
CA LEU A 52 -18.73 -8.90 5.83
C LEU A 52 -19.72 -8.43 6.90
N GLY A 53 -19.40 -7.35 7.60
CA GLY A 53 -20.27 -6.75 8.61
C GLY A 53 -20.60 -7.72 9.76
N GLY A 54 -19.72 -8.68 10.08
CA GLY A 54 -20.00 -9.72 11.09
C GLY A 54 -21.01 -10.78 10.66
N GLY A 55 -21.32 -10.85 9.35
CA GLY A 55 -22.17 -11.89 8.78
C GLY A 55 -21.43 -13.23 8.61
N PRO A 56 -22.06 -14.24 7.95
CA PRO A 56 -21.45 -15.54 7.77
C PRO A 56 -20.09 -15.48 7.09
N SER A 57 -19.16 -16.28 7.57
CA SER A 57 -17.83 -16.44 6.98
C SER A 57 -17.88 -17.02 5.57
N LYS A 58 -17.03 -16.52 4.68
CA LYS A 58 -16.72 -17.13 3.38
C LYS A 58 -15.25 -16.88 3.03
N ASP A 59 -14.74 -17.59 2.02
CA ASP A 59 -13.47 -17.27 1.41
C ASP A 59 -13.64 -16.10 0.43
N TRP A 60 -12.67 -15.18 0.46
CA TRP A 60 -12.62 -13.96 -0.33
C TRP A 60 -11.32 -13.94 -1.14
N SER A 61 -11.43 -13.68 -2.43
CA SER A 61 -10.29 -13.47 -3.32
C SER A 61 -10.29 -12.05 -3.88
N LEU A 62 -9.17 -11.61 -4.46
CA LEU A 62 -9.12 -10.31 -5.13
C LEU A 62 -10.17 -10.18 -6.24
N ASP A 63 -10.52 -11.28 -6.90
CA ASP A 63 -11.52 -11.34 -7.97
C ASP A 63 -12.94 -10.98 -7.51
N ASP A 64 -13.27 -11.14 -6.22
CA ASP A 64 -14.58 -10.72 -5.67
C ASP A 64 -14.83 -9.21 -5.83
N TRP A 65 -13.77 -8.41 -6.03
CA TRP A 65 -13.84 -6.97 -6.26
C TRP A 65 -13.60 -6.56 -7.72
N SER A 66 -13.55 -7.52 -8.65
CA SER A 66 -13.39 -7.23 -10.08
C SER A 66 -14.49 -6.27 -10.58
N GLY A 67 -14.10 -5.21 -11.28
CA GLY A 67 -15.01 -4.16 -11.74
C GLY A 67 -15.29 -3.04 -10.74
N ARG A 68 -14.76 -3.13 -9.51
CA ARG A 68 -14.85 -2.10 -8.47
C ARG A 68 -13.46 -1.74 -7.95
N TRP A 69 -13.31 -0.57 -7.40
CA TRP A 69 -12.11 -0.20 -6.65
C TRP A 69 -12.11 -0.90 -5.30
N LEU A 70 -10.92 -1.11 -4.76
CA LEU A 70 -10.73 -1.72 -3.45
C LEU A 70 -9.72 -0.93 -2.62
N VAL A 71 -10.11 -0.55 -1.42
CA VAL A 71 -9.18 -0.21 -0.35
C VAL A 71 -8.87 -1.48 0.41
N LEU A 72 -7.63 -1.97 0.28
CA LEU A 72 -7.13 -3.11 1.06
C LEU A 72 -6.18 -2.58 2.13
N TYR A 73 -6.58 -2.62 3.41
CA TYR A 73 -5.71 -2.15 4.47
C TYR A 73 -5.34 -3.25 5.47
N PHE A 74 -4.10 -3.25 5.88
CA PHE A 74 -3.55 -4.16 6.87
C PHE A 74 -3.42 -3.44 8.20
N TYR A 75 -3.74 -4.14 9.31
CA TYR A 75 -3.66 -3.58 10.64
C TYR A 75 -3.21 -4.65 11.66
N PRO A 76 -2.62 -4.23 12.81
CA PRO A 76 -2.01 -5.16 13.74
C PRO A 76 -2.99 -6.13 14.41
N ARG A 77 -4.13 -5.62 14.96
CA ARG A 77 -5.00 -6.44 15.78
C ARG A 77 -6.34 -5.79 16.08
N ASP A 78 -7.41 -6.60 16.12
CA ASP A 78 -8.74 -6.22 16.60
C ASP A 78 -8.72 -5.69 18.03
N PHE A 79 -9.72 -4.91 18.39
CA PHE A 79 -9.94 -4.37 19.74
C PHE A 79 -8.79 -3.52 20.31
N THR A 80 -7.82 -3.11 19.50
CA THR A 80 -6.79 -2.16 19.93
C THR A 80 -7.19 -0.73 19.55
N SER A 81 -6.92 0.24 20.42
CA SER A 81 -7.39 1.62 20.24
C SER A 81 -7.05 2.23 18.88
N GLY A 82 -5.83 2.00 18.38
CA GLY A 82 -5.43 2.53 17.08
C GLY A 82 -6.14 1.85 15.90
N CYS A 83 -6.43 0.56 16.00
CA CYS A 83 -7.13 -0.18 14.94
C CYS A 83 -8.62 0.15 14.94
N THR A 84 -9.23 0.30 16.12
CA THR A 84 -10.62 0.77 16.24
C THR A 84 -10.80 2.18 15.67
N ILE A 85 -9.88 3.12 15.94
CA ILE A 85 -9.92 4.47 15.35
C ILE A 85 -9.84 4.41 13.81
N GLU A 86 -8.99 3.54 13.26
CA GLU A 86 -8.87 3.38 11.80
C GLU A 86 -10.14 2.78 11.20
N ALA A 87 -10.66 1.71 11.81
CA ALA A 87 -11.88 1.05 11.37
C ALA A 87 -13.08 2.02 11.39
N HIS A 88 -13.25 2.80 12.46
CA HIS A 88 -14.29 3.83 12.53
C HIS A 88 -14.11 4.91 11.46
N GLY A 89 -12.88 5.36 11.17
CA GLY A 89 -12.64 6.34 10.10
C GLY A 89 -13.08 5.82 8.73
N PHE A 90 -12.83 4.54 8.43
CA PHE A 90 -13.32 3.89 7.21
C PHE A 90 -14.83 3.67 7.24
N GLN A 91 -15.41 3.29 8.38
CA GLN A 91 -16.86 3.11 8.54
C GLN A 91 -17.63 4.43 8.34
N GLU A 92 -17.16 5.53 8.92
CA GLU A 92 -17.73 6.85 8.75
C GLU A 92 -17.73 7.30 7.28
N SER A 93 -16.68 6.93 6.53
CA SER A 93 -16.51 7.26 5.11
C SER A 93 -17.09 6.22 4.15
N LEU A 94 -17.65 5.10 4.65
CA LEU A 94 -18.07 3.95 3.84
C LEU A 94 -19.07 4.32 2.73
N LYS A 95 -20.01 5.22 3.03
CA LYS A 95 -20.99 5.69 2.04
C LYS A 95 -20.33 6.42 0.89
N ASP A 96 -19.31 7.21 1.16
CA ASP A 96 -18.58 7.98 0.16
C ASP A 96 -17.70 7.06 -0.70
N PHE A 97 -17.05 6.04 -0.09
CA PHE A 97 -16.35 5.00 -0.84
C PHE A 97 -17.31 4.24 -1.77
N ASN A 98 -18.45 3.80 -1.25
CA ASN A 98 -19.47 3.09 -2.04
C ASN A 98 -20.03 3.95 -3.19
N ALA A 99 -20.26 5.25 -2.97
CA ALA A 99 -20.70 6.19 -3.99
C ALA A 99 -19.66 6.34 -5.13
N ASN A 100 -18.37 6.15 -4.81
CA ASN A 100 -17.28 6.13 -5.77
C ASN A 100 -16.91 4.71 -6.24
N GLN A 101 -17.85 3.74 -6.19
CA GLN A 101 -17.63 2.37 -6.66
C GLN A 101 -16.39 1.70 -6.03
N CYS A 102 -16.13 1.99 -4.76
CA CYS A 102 -14.98 1.46 -4.03
C CYS A 102 -15.45 0.74 -2.77
N ASP A 103 -14.99 -0.48 -2.59
CA ASP A 103 -15.21 -1.28 -1.40
C ASP A 103 -13.99 -1.22 -0.47
N ILE A 104 -14.18 -1.67 0.77
CA ILE A 104 -13.15 -1.70 1.79
C ILE A 104 -12.97 -3.13 2.28
N ALA A 105 -11.73 -3.60 2.35
CA ALA A 105 -11.35 -4.85 3.00
C ALA A 105 -10.18 -4.62 3.95
N ALA A 106 -10.29 -5.12 5.16
CA ALA A 106 -9.28 -5.04 6.20
C ALA A 106 -8.65 -6.41 6.46
N VAL A 107 -7.35 -6.48 6.70
CA VAL A 107 -6.62 -7.73 6.90
C VAL A 107 -5.82 -7.67 8.19
N SER A 108 -5.99 -8.67 9.05
CA SER A 108 -5.14 -8.87 10.24
C SER A 108 -4.84 -10.35 10.47
N ALA A 109 -4.05 -10.63 11.50
CA ALA A 109 -3.76 -11.99 11.94
C ALA A 109 -4.84 -12.59 12.88
N ASP A 110 -5.87 -11.83 13.21
CA ASP A 110 -6.95 -12.29 14.07
C ASP A 110 -7.82 -13.35 13.35
N SER A 111 -8.53 -14.16 14.13
CA SER A 111 -9.43 -15.19 13.58
C SER A 111 -10.70 -14.58 12.98
N VAL A 112 -11.41 -15.35 12.15
CA VAL A 112 -12.72 -14.92 11.63
C VAL A 112 -13.71 -14.66 12.75
N ASP A 113 -13.72 -15.50 13.80
CA ASP A 113 -14.60 -15.32 14.98
C ASP A 113 -14.31 -14.00 15.73
N ASP A 114 -13.02 -13.62 15.84
CA ASP A 114 -12.63 -12.32 16.40
C ASP A 114 -13.13 -11.18 15.50
N HIS A 115 -13.00 -11.30 14.19
CA HIS A 115 -13.50 -10.33 13.22
C HIS A 115 -15.03 -10.17 13.27
N GLU A 116 -15.79 -11.27 13.37
CA GLU A 116 -17.25 -11.22 13.55
C GLU A 116 -17.62 -10.46 14.83
N SER A 117 -16.90 -10.74 15.91
CA SER A 117 -17.08 -10.07 17.21
C SER A 117 -16.72 -8.59 17.11
N PHE A 118 -15.61 -8.26 16.42
CA PHE A 118 -15.16 -6.88 16.22
C PHE A 118 -16.13 -6.07 15.36
N CYS A 119 -16.58 -6.63 14.22
CA CYS A 119 -17.63 -6.00 13.40
C CYS A 119 -18.88 -5.71 14.22
N SER A 120 -19.37 -6.69 14.98
CA SER A 120 -20.60 -6.56 15.76
C SER A 120 -20.48 -5.53 16.88
N SER A 121 -19.33 -5.46 17.55
CA SER A 121 -19.12 -4.52 18.67
C SER A 121 -18.91 -3.08 18.21
N GLU A 122 -18.23 -2.89 17.06
CA GLU A 122 -17.85 -1.57 16.55
C GLU A 122 -18.78 -1.06 15.44
N GLY A 123 -19.75 -1.87 15.00
CA GLY A 123 -20.72 -1.50 13.96
C GLY A 123 -20.06 -1.33 12.59
N LEU A 124 -19.18 -2.26 12.22
CA LEU A 124 -18.46 -2.20 10.95
C LEU A 124 -19.23 -2.96 9.86
N ASP A 125 -19.50 -2.32 8.73
CA ASP A 125 -20.27 -2.86 7.61
C ASP A 125 -19.41 -3.16 6.36
N PHE A 126 -18.09 -3.37 6.52
CA PHE A 126 -17.17 -3.75 5.45
C PHE A 126 -16.47 -5.09 5.76
N THR A 127 -15.68 -5.58 4.80
CA THR A 127 -15.07 -6.92 4.88
C THR A 127 -13.83 -6.93 5.79
N LEU A 128 -13.76 -7.90 6.71
CA LEU A 128 -12.58 -8.23 7.50
C LEU A 128 -12.07 -9.62 7.11
N LEU A 129 -10.76 -9.73 6.85
CA LEU A 129 -10.08 -10.90 6.31
C LEU A 129 -9.03 -11.42 7.29
N SER A 130 -9.05 -12.71 7.55
CA SER A 130 -8.16 -13.40 8.49
C SER A 130 -6.92 -13.95 7.78
N ASP A 131 -5.73 -13.49 8.17
CA ASP A 131 -4.41 -13.93 7.68
C ASP A 131 -3.49 -14.33 8.86
N PRO A 132 -3.84 -15.36 9.65
CA PRO A 132 -3.16 -15.68 10.91
C PRO A 132 -1.70 -16.05 10.73
N GLU A 133 -1.33 -16.59 9.58
CA GLU A 133 0.06 -16.93 9.25
C GLU A 133 0.81 -15.77 8.58
N GLY A 134 0.14 -14.66 8.26
CA GLY A 134 0.72 -13.51 7.57
C GLY A 134 1.16 -13.81 6.13
N LYS A 135 0.51 -14.77 5.45
CA LYS A 135 0.87 -15.16 4.09
C LYS A 135 0.65 -14.01 3.11
N VAL A 136 -0.53 -13.44 3.12
CA VAL A 136 -0.92 -12.32 2.26
C VAL A 136 -0.24 -11.03 2.74
N SER A 137 -0.18 -10.81 4.04
CA SER A 137 0.53 -9.67 4.62
C SER A 137 2.00 -9.61 4.16
N ARG A 138 2.70 -10.76 4.01
CA ARG A 138 4.06 -10.80 3.44
C ARG A 138 4.10 -10.44 1.96
N GLN A 139 3.13 -10.87 1.16
CA GLN A 139 3.06 -10.52 -0.27
C GLN A 139 2.92 -9.01 -0.47
N TYR A 140 2.18 -8.36 0.42
CA TYR A 140 2.00 -6.90 0.43
C TYR A 140 3.08 -6.14 1.21
N GLY A 141 4.12 -6.81 1.71
CA GLY A 141 5.17 -6.17 2.51
C GLY A 141 4.66 -5.59 3.84
N SER A 142 3.58 -6.13 4.36
CA SER A 142 2.87 -5.68 5.55
C SER A 142 3.02 -6.61 6.75
N TRP A 143 4.04 -7.49 6.80
CA TRP A 143 4.17 -8.47 7.88
C TRP A 143 5.36 -8.22 8.79
N MET A 144 5.10 -8.17 10.08
CA MET A 144 6.12 -8.22 11.14
C MET A 144 5.58 -9.11 12.27
N ALA A 145 5.93 -10.40 12.18
CA ALA A 145 5.38 -11.44 13.07
C ALA A 145 5.36 -11.01 14.54
N PRO A 146 4.27 -11.27 15.24
CA PRO A 146 3.10 -12.04 14.82
C PRO A 146 1.95 -11.19 14.24
N TYR A 147 2.19 -9.95 13.82
CA TYR A 147 1.15 -9.00 13.42
C TYR A 147 1.41 -8.41 12.04
N SER A 148 0.33 -7.96 11.41
CA SER A 148 0.42 -7.11 10.23
C SER A 148 0.86 -5.69 10.61
N LEU A 149 1.60 -5.04 9.71
CA LEU A 149 1.91 -3.61 9.79
C LEU A 149 0.71 -2.81 9.28
N ARG A 150 0.60 -1.57 9.72
CA ARG A 150 -0.46 -0.66 9.25
C ARG A 150 -0.08 -0.07 7.90
N HIS A 151 -0.48 -0.74 6.84
CA HIS A 151 -0.30 -0.34 5.45
C HIS A 151 -1.64 -0.38 4.72
N THR A 152 -1.84 0.54 3.77
CA THR A 152 -3.06 0.60 2.95
C THR A 152 -2.69 0.63 1.48
N PHE A 153 -3.49 -0.02 0.67
CA PHE A 153 -3.33 -0.15 -0.77
C PHE A 153 -4.64 0.21 -1.45
N LEU A 154 -4.57 1.06 -2.47
CA LEU A 154 -5.70 1.42 -3.31
C LEU A 154 -5.54 0.69 -4.64
N ILE A 155 -6.50 -0.17 -4.96
CA ILE A 155 -6.49 -1.06 -6.13
C ILE A 155 -7.67 -0.64 -7.01
N ASP A 156 -7.44 -0.53 -8.31
CA ASP A 156 -8.50 -0.14 -9.25
C ASP A 156 -9.38 -1.32 -9.67
N SER A 157 -10.41 -1.03 -10.47
CA SER A 157 -11.38 -2.01 -10.99
C SER A 157 -10.79 -3.08 -11.89
N GLN A 158 -9.52 -2.95 -12.30
CA GLN A 158 -8.78 -3.92 -13.10
C GLN A 158 -7.74 -4.69 -12.26
N GLY A 159 -7.73 -4.50 -10.94
CA GLY A 159 -6.78 -5.11 -10.02
C GLY A 159 -5.39 -4.46 -10.00
N VAL A 160 -5.22 -3.28 -10.61
CA VAL A 160 -3.94 -2.57 -10.65
C VAL A 160 -3.77 -1.69 -9.42
N LEU A 161 -2.61 -1.77 -8.76
CA LEU A 161 -2.27 -0.93 -7.61
C LEU A 161 -2.06 0.52 -8.05
N ARG A 162 -2.87 1.45 -7.51
CA ARG A 162 -2.83 2.88 -7.85
C ARG A 162 -2.14 3.74 -6.80
N ALA A 163 -2.30 3.40 -5.54
CA ALA A 163 -1.63 4.10 -4.45
C ALA A 163 -1.33 3.17 -3.28
N ARG A 164 -0.38 3.56 -2.42
CA ARG A 164 -0.06 2.84 -1.19
C ARG A 164 0.41 3.80 -0.10
N TRP A 165 0.05 3.49 1.14
CA TRP A 165 0.50 4.18 2.36
C TRP A 165 1.15 3.17 3.29
N THR A 166 2.31 3.51 3.85
CA THR A 166 3.06 2.64 4.76
C THR A 166 3.25 3.31 6.11
N GLY A 167 3.12 2.54 7.20
CA GLY A 167 3.25 3.09 8.55
C GLY A 167 2.18 4.13 8.87
N VAL A 168 0.95 3.83 8.52
CA VAL A 168 -0.20 4.76 8.59
C VAL A 168 -0.48 5.19 10.02
N ARG A 169 -0.84 6.46 10.19
CA ARG A 169 -1.48 6.99 11.40
C ARG A 169 -3.00 6.93 11.22
N PRO A 170 -3.76 6.32 12.16
CA PRO A 170 -5.18 6.06 11.98
C PRO A 170 -6.05 7.31 11.75
N VAL A 171 -5.78 8.37 12.50
CA VAL A 171 -6.61 9.60 12.47
C VAL A 171 -6.50 10.30 11.12
N GLY A 172 -7.62 10.50 10.44
CA GLY A 172 -7.73 11.18 9.15
C GLY A 172 -7.35 10.34 7.94
N HIS A 173 -6.85 9.10 8.14
CA HIS A 173 -6.34 8.28 7.07
C HIS A 173 -7.41 7.90 6.02
N ALA A 174 -8.61 7.52 6.45
CA ALA A 174 -9.70 7.18 5.54
C ALA A 174 -10.03 8.35 4.58
N GLN A 175 -10.01 9.59 5.06
CA GLN A 175 -10.22 10.77 4.23
C GLN A 175 -9.09 10.99 3.22
N ASP A 176 -7.83 10.75 3.62
CA ASP A 176 -6.67 10.84 2.71
C ASP A 176 -6.79 9.81 1.57
N VAL A 177 -7.23 8.59 1.90
CA VAL A 177 -7.47 7.52 0.91
C VAL A 177 -8.61 7.89 -0.02
N LEU A 178 -9.73 8.40 0.50
CA LEU A 178 -10.89 8.82 -0.29
C LEU A 178 -10.53 9.95 -1.27
N ASN A 179 -9.80 10.95 -0.82
CA ASN A 179 -9.32 12.04 -1.67
C ASN A 179 -8.45 11.53 -2.82
N THR A 180 -7.56 10.56 -2.53
CA THR A 180 -6.72 9.93 -3.55
C THR A 180 -7.54 9.11 -4.53
N LEU A 181 -8.51 8.32 -4.06
CA LEU A 181 -9.43 7.56 -4.92
C LEU A 181 -10.12 8.48 -5.94
N MET A 182 -10.70 9.59 -5.49
CA MET A 182 -11.40 10.55 -6.35
C MET A 182 -10.45 11.18 -7.39
N SER A 183 -9.21 11.47 -7.00
CA SER A 183 -8.18 11.98 -7.89
C SER A 183 -7.77 10.96 -8.96
N GLU A 184 -7.53 9.71 -8.56
CA GLU A 184 -7.14 8.63 -9.48
C GLU A 184 -8.26 8.31 -10.48
N GLN A 185 -9.52 8.29 -10.04
CA GLN A 185 -10.67 8.11 -10.92
C GLN A 185 -10.79 9.24 -11.94
N SER A 186 -10.57 10.48 -11.54
CA SER A 186 -10.61 11.64 -12.44
C SER A 186 -9.52 11.56 -13.51
N ASN A 187 -8.32 11.10 -13.15
CA ASN A 187 -7.19 10.94 -14.07
C ASN A 187 -7.40 9.77 -15.06
N SER A 188 -8.20 8.77 -14.71
CA SER A 188 -8.46 7.60 -15.54
C SER A 188 -9.51 7.87 -16.65
N ILE A 189 -10.25 8.96 -16.55
CA ILE A 189 -11.30 9.37 -17.51
C ILE A 189 -10.78 10.39 -18.55
N ALA A 190 -9.63 11.01 -18.28
CA ALA A 190 -9.00 12.02 -19.14
C ALA A 190 -8.06 11.38 -20.16
#